data_48f28344dcb122ab61e83f5dc103a766
#
_entry.id   48f28344dcb122ab61e83f5dc103a766
#
_cell.length_a   1.000
_cell.length_b   1.000
_cell.length_c   1.000
_cell.angle_alpha   90.00
_cell.angle_beta   90.00
_cell.angle_gamma   90.00
#
_symmetry.space_group_name_H-M   'P 1'
#
loop_
_entity.id
_entity.type
_entity.pdbx_description
1 polymer ?
#
loop_
_entity_poly.entity_id
_entity_poly.type
_entity_poly.pdbx_seq_one_letter_code
_entity_poly.pdbx_strand_id
1 'polypeptide(L)'
;MNARAVNWYLQRITGAALLLLLIMHFWVEHFTAEVRHNGLTFEVIQRRFFGNPWFVAIDISFLIIALYHGLNGVRNIIFDFGIVTRARRIVVTGLLVIFGLIVAWWGVTAFVGNTHLAPTEVTVASVR
;
A
#
# COMPACT_ATOMS: atom_id res chain seq x y z
N MET A 1 12.41 10.97 -24.88
CA MET A 1 12.85 11.01 -23.45
C MET A 1 13.68 9.75 -23.18
N ASN A 2 14.89 9.86 -22.64
CA ASN A 2 15.65 8.66 -22.33
C ASN A 2 15.13 8.00 -21.03
N ALA A 3 15.33 6.69 -20.88
CA ALA A 3 14.80 5.91 -19.76
C ALA A 3 15.28 6.42 -18.38
N ARG A 4 16.47 7.05 -18.31
CA ARG A 4 17.01 7.61 -17.06
C ARG A 4 16.22 8.85 -16.63
N ALA A 5 15.86 9.73 -17.57
CA ALA A 5 15.05 10.91 -17.26
C ALA A 5 13.65 10.52 -16.77
N VAL A 6 13.01 9.54 -17.43
CA VAL A 6 11.71 9.01 -16.99
C VAL A 6 11.78 8.49 -15.56
N ASN A 7 12.77 7.64 -15.26
CA ASN A 7 12.94 7.06 -13.93
C ASN A 7 13.16 8.14 -12.85
N TRP A 8 13.92 9.19 -13.17
CA TRP A 8 14.17 10.31 -12.27
C TRP A 8 12.87 11.12 -11.98
N TYR A 9 12.06 11.39 -13.02
CA TYR A 9 10.77 12.05 -12.85
C TYR A 9 9.80 11.20 -12.03
N LEU A 10 9.68 9.92 -12.36
CA LEU A 10 8.80 9.00 -11.63
C LEU A 10 9.17 8.90 -10.15
N GLN A 11 10.48 8.86 -9.82
CA GLN A 11 10.94 8.83 -8.44
C GLN A 11 10.49 10.07 -7.65
N ARG A 12 10.51 11.25 -8.26
CA ARG A 12 10.07 12.50 -7.62
C ARG A 12 8.57 12.62 -7.50
N ILE A 13 7.86 12.29 -8.60
CA ILE A 13 6.38 12.36 -8.62
C ILE A 13 5.80 11.36 -7.61
N THR A 14 6.32 10.14 -7.59
CA THR A 14 5.84 9.12 -6.63
C THR A 14 6.18 9.48 -5.20
N GLY A 15 7.32 10.14 -4.92
CA GLY A 15 7.64 10.65 -3.60
C GLY A 15 6.68 11.74 -3.15
N ALA A 16 6.35 12.70 -4.02
CA ALA A 16 5.35 13.73 -3.72
C ALA A 16 3.94 13.13 -3.54
N ALA A 17 3.56 12.18 -4.39
CA ALA A 17 2.29 11.46 -4.26
C ALA A 17 2.19 10.69 -2.95
N LEU A 18 3.28 10.04 -2.52
CA LEU A 18 3.33 9.34 -1.24
C LEU A 18 3.12 10.27 -0.05
N LEU A 19 3.69 11.46 -0.08
CA LEU A 19 3.48 12.43 0.99
C LEU A 19 2.00 12.79 1.13
N LEU A 20 1.33 13.06 0.01
CA LEU A 20 -0.11 13.36 0.00
C LEU A 20 -0.95 12.16 0.46
N LEU A 21 -0.66 10.98 -0.07
CA LEU A 21 -1.37 9.75 0.30
C LEU A 21 -1.14 9.38 1.76
N LEU A 22 0.07 9.59 2.29
CA LEU A 22 0.38 9.37 3.71
C LEU A 22 -0.42 10.30 4.61
N ILE A 23 -0.51 11.58 4.25
CA ILE A 23 -1.33 12.55 5.00
C ILE A 23 -2.81 12.13 4.98
N MET A 24 -3.33 11.76 3.81
CA MET A 24 -4.71 11.29 3.66
C MET A 24 -4.96 10.01 4.46
N HIS A 25 -4.09 9.02 4.33
CA HIS A 25 -4.16 7.76 5.07
C HIS A 25 -4.13 8.00 6.57
N PHE A 26 -3.17 8.78 7.07
CA PHE A 26 -3.05 9.12 8.48
C PHE A 26 -4.28 9.86 9.01
N TRP A 27 -4.80 10.82 8.23
CA TRP A 27 -6.03 11.54 8.58
C TRP A 27 -7.22 10.59 8.73
N VAL A 28 -7.40 9.70 7.74
CA VAL A 28 -8.50 8.74 7.74
C VAL A 28 -8.39 7.76 8.90
N GLU A 29 -7.18 7.28 9.20
CA GLU A 29 -6.96 6.28 10.25
C GLU A 29 -7.06 6.86 11.67
N HIS A 30 -6.80 8.16 11.88
CA HIS A 30 -6.70 8.70 13.22
C HIS A 30 -7.72 9.81 13.56
N PHE A 31 -8.24 10.52 12.56
CA PHE A 31 -9.04 11.72 12.81
C PHE A 31 -10.50 11.64 12.36
N THR A 32 -10.92 10.54 11.73
CA THR A 32 -12.33 10.34 11.39
C THR A 32 -13.17 10.20 12.66
N ALA A 33 -14.42 10.69 12.62
CA ALA A 33 -15.32 10.66 13.77
C ALA A 33 -15.51 9.23 14.31
N GLU A 34 -15.58 8.24 13.43
CA GLU A 34 -15.76 6.84 13.79
C GLU A 34 -14.59 6.31 14.63
N VAL A 35 -13.34 6.60 14.22
CA VAL A 35 -12.14 6.20 14.97
C VAL A 35 -12.01 6.96 16.29
N ARG A 36 -12.38 8.23 16.32
CA ARG A 36 -12.33 9.04 17.54
C ARG A 36 -13.32 8.56 18.61
N HIS A 37 -14.47 8.02 18.21
CA HIS A 37 -15.48 7.51 19.14
C HIS A 37 -15.25 6.05 19.55
N ASN A 38 -14.85 5.21 18.63
CA ASN A 38 -14.77 3.76 18.82
C ASN A 38 -13.34 3.22 18.96
N GLY A 39 -12.33 4.08 18.76
CA GLY A 39 -10.94 3.68 18.63
C GLY A 39 -10.63 2.99 17.31
N LEU A 40 -9.34 2.73 17.05
CA LEU A 40 -8.88 2.00 15.87
C LEU A 40 -8.98 0.50 16.14
N THR A 41 -10.17 -0.06 15.97
CA THR A 41 -10.44 -1.49 16.13
C THR A 41 -10.52 -2.16 14.75
N PHE A 42 -10.33 -3.49 14.75
CA PHE A 42 -10.48 -4.29 13.52
C PHE A 42 -11.89 -4.14 12.91
N GLU A 43 -12.93 -4.06 13.76
CA GLU A 43 -14.31 -3.85 13.29
C GLU A 43 -14.51 -2.51 12.59
N VAL A 44 -13.92 -1.43 13.12
CA VAL A 44 -14.00 -0.08 12.53
C VAL A 44 -13.32 -0.08 11.17
N ILE A 45 -12.13 -0.68 11.07
CA ILE A 45 -11.41 -0.82 9.80
C ILE A 45 -12.24 -1.61 8.81
N GLN A 46 -12.76 -2.78 9.21
CA GLN A 46 -13.54 -3.66 8.35
C GLN A 46 -14.83 -2.98 7.86
N ARG A 47 -15.58 -2.31 8.74
CA ARG A 47 -16.79 -1.57 8.39
C ARG A 47 -16.50 -0.46 7.39
N ARG A 48 -15.38 0.23 7.53
CA ARG A 48 -14.94 1.27 6.61
C ARG A 48 -14.57 0.72 5.24
N PHE A 49 -13.87 -0.41 5.19
CA PHE A 49 -13.54 -1.09 3.94
C PHE A 49 -14.79 -1.47 3.14
N PHE A 50 -15.81 -2.01 3.81
CA PHE A 50 -17.06 -2.42 3.15
C PHE A 50 -18.01 -1.26 2.90
N GLY A 51 -17.94 -0.22 3.72
CA GLY A 51 -18.86 0.92 3.65
C GLY A 51 -18.49 1.96 2.58
N ASN A 52 -17.21 2.05 2.21
CA ASN A 52 -16.78 3.08 1.27
C ASN A 52 -15.55 2.66 0.44
N PRO A 53 -15.72 2.39 -0.87
CA PRO A 53 -14.65 1.95 -1.75
C PRO A 53 -13.50 2.97 -1.93
N TRP A 54 -13.73 4.24 -1.62
CA TRP A 54 -12.69 5.27 -1.69
C TRP A 54 -11.55 5.04 -0.69
N PHE A 55 -11.85 4.55 0.50
CA PHE A 55 -10.83 4.23 1.48
C PHE A 55 -9.94 3.08 1.02
N VAL A 56 -10.54 2.04 0.47
CA VAL A 56 -9.81 0.92 -0.15
C VAL A 56 -8.92 1.41 -1.29
N ALA A 57 -9.45 2.29 -2.15
CA ALA A 57 -8.70 2.84 -3.27
C ALA A 57 -7.49 3.67 -2.81
N ILE A 58 -7.62 4.46 -1.74
CA ILE A 58 -6.52 5.24 -1.14
C ILE A 58 -5.44 4.28 -0.62
N ASP A 59 -5.80 3.26 0.15
CA ASP A 59 -4.87 2.34 0.78
C ASP A 59 -4.15 1.47 -0.25
N ILE A 60 -4.86 0.95 -1.26
CA ILE A 60 -4.24 0.19 -2.35
C ILE A 60 -3.31 1.10 -3.18
N SER A 61 -3.73 2.32 -3.48
CA SER A 61 -2.89 3.29 -4.20
C SER A 61 -1.63 3.62 -3.41
N PHE A 62 -1.76 3.81 -2.10
CA PHE A 62 -0.64 4.04 -1.20
C PHE A 62 0.32 2.85 -1.22
N LEU A 63 -0.17 1.62 -1.10
CA LEU A 63 0.63 0.39 -1.15
C LEU A 63 1.42 0.29 -2.46
N ILE A 64 0.76 0.45 -3.61
CA ILE A 64 1.38 0.30 -4.93
C ILE A 64 2.46 1.37 -5.14
N ILE A 65 2.14 2.63 -4.83
CA ILE A 65 3.08 3.74 -5.02
C ILE A 65 4.26 3.63 -4.05
N ALA A 66 4.01 3.20 -2.80
CA ALA A 66 5.06 2.97 -1.80
C ALA A 66 6.02 1.86 -2.23
N LEU A 67 5.50 0.75 -2.73
CA LEU A 67 6.33 -0.33 -3.26
C LEU A 67 7.17 0.12 -4.45
N TYR A 68 6.53 0.77 -5.43
CA TYR A 68 7.26 1.26 -6.60
C TYR A 68 8.36 2.25 -6.20
N HIS A 69 8.02 3.29 -5.41
CA HIS A 69 8.95 4.31 -4.98
C HIS A 69 10.12 3.74 -4.16
N GLY A 70 9.79 2.91 -3.17
CA GLY A 70 10.77 2.29 -2.28
C GLY A 70 11.72 1.35 -3.03
N LEU A 71 11.18 0.43 -3.83
CA LEU A 71 12.00 -0.54 -4.58
C LEU A 71 12.85 0.13 -5.66
N ASN A 72 12.29 1.14 -6.35
CA ASN A 72 13.05 1.91 -7.31
C ASN A 72 14.14 2.76 -6.62
N GLY A 73 13.86 3.31 -5.43
CA GLY A 73 14.86 3.99 -4.60
C GLY A 73 16.01 3.08 -4.19
N VAL A 74 15.69 1.89 -3.64
CA VAL A 74 16.67 0.86 -3.28
C VAL A 74 17.50 0.45 -4.50
N ARG A 75 16.86 0.20 -5.63
CA ARG A 75 17.56 -0.12 -6.89
C ARG A 75 18.56 0.97 -7.30
N ASN A 76 18.16 2.23 -7.23
CA ASN A 76 19.03 3.35 -7.60
C ASN A 76 20.23 3.43 -6.65
N ILE A 77 20.02 3.32 -5.34
CA ILE A 77 21.08 3.30 -4.34
C ILE A 77 22.08 2.16 -4.62
N ILE A 78 21.58 0.93 -4.83
CA ILE A 78 22.44 -0.23 -5.13
C ILE A 78 23.29 0.01 -6.38
N PHE A 79 22.69 0.65 -7.42
CA PHE A 79 23.42 0.92 -8.66
C PHE A 79 24.45 2.04 -8.52
N ASP A 80 24.20 3.00 -7.66
CA ASP A 80 25.14 4.10 -7.36
C ASP A 80 26.36 3.60 -6.55
N PHE A 81 26.21 2.56 -5.74
CA PHE A 81 27.31 1.88 -5.03
C PHE A 81 28.19 0.97 -5.91
N GLY A 82 28.11 1.08 -7.24
CA GLY A 82 29.10 0.49 -8.14
C GLY A 82 28.75 -0.86 -8.74
N ILE A 83 27.46 -1.26 -8.79
CA ILE A 83 27.04 -2.40 -9.60
C ILE A 83 27.03 -2.01 -11.08
N VAL A 84 28.19 -2.21 -11.74
CA VAL A 84 28.44 -1.68 -13.08
C VAL A 84 28.05 -2.68 -14.18
N THR A 85 28.09 -3.98 -13.93
CA THR A 85 27.84 -5.00 -14.99
C THR A 85 26.37 -5.13 -15.32
N ARG A 86 26.05 -5.23 -16.61
CA ARG A 86 24.67 -5.40 -17.11
C ARG A 86 23.96 -6.61 -16.48
N ALA A 87 24.68 -7.73 -16.34
CA ALA A 87 24.13 -8.95 -15.76
C ALA A 87 23.68 -8.73 -14.29
N ARG A 88 24.53 -8.12 -13.45
CA ARG A 88 24.18 -7.83 -12.04
C ARG A 88 23.00 -6.87 -11.92
N ARG A 89 22.91 -5.86 -12.81
CA ARG A 89 21.76 -4.95 -12.84
C ARG A 89 20.45 -5.66 -13.17
N ILE A 90 20.46 -6.62 -14.09
CA ILE A 90 19.30 -7.43 -14.44
C ILE A 90 18.89 -8.29 -13.24
N VAL A 91 19.84 -8.98 -12.60
CA VAL A 91 19.56 -9.84 -11.43
C VAL A 91 18.97 -9.03 -10.28
N VAL A 92 19.61 -7.93 -9.90
CA VAL A 92 19.10 -7.06 -8.80
C VAL A 92 17.71 -6.52 -9.12
N THR A 93 17.48 -6.04 -10.34
CA THR A 93 16.15 -5.55 -10.73
C THR A 93 15.12 -6.68 -10.70
N GLY A 94 15.45 -7.87 -11.19
CA GLY A 94 14.57 -9.04 -11.17
C GLY A 94 14.19 -9.45 -9.73
N LEU A 95 15.17 -9.51 -8.83
CA LEU A 95 14.92 -9.84 -7.42
C LEU A 95 14.01 -8.81 -6.74
N LEU A 96 14.24 -7.51 -6.97
CA LEU A 96 13.41 -6.45 -6.42
C LEU A 96 11.98 -6.50 -6.97
N VAL A 97 11.81 -6.79 -8.26
CA VAL A 97 10.48 -6.95 -8.87
C VAL A 97 9.75 -8.15 -8.26
N ILE A 98 10.41 -9.31 -8.15
CA ILE A 98 9.81 -10.51 -7.54
C ILE A 98 9.41 -10.22 -6.09
N PHE A 99 10.28 -9.61 -5.31
CA PHE A 99 10.00 -9.20 -3.94
C PHE A 99 8.79 -8.26 -3.88
N GLY A 100 8.75 -7.23 -4.75
CA GLY A 100 7.65 -6.29 -4.82
C GLY A 100 6.30 -6.95 -5.16
N LEU A 101 6.31 -7.92 -6.09
CA LEU A 101 5.10 -8.68 -6.45
C LEU A 101 4.60 -9.55 -5.28
N ILE A 102 5.51 -10.19 -4.54
CA ILE A 102 5.16 -10.99 -3.36
C ILE A 102 4.52 -10.09 -2.29
N VAL A 103 5.15 -8.96 -1.98
CA VAL A 103 4.63 -8.02 -0.96
C VAL A 103 3.31 -7.40 -1.42
N ALA A 104 3.18 -7.02 -2.69
CA ALA A 104 1.93 -6.52 -3.25
C ALA A 104 0.81 -7.56 -3.14
N TRP A 105 1.10 -8.80 -3.50
CA TRP A 105 0.15 -9.90 -3.36
C TRP A 105 -0.32 -10.08 -1.91
N TRP A 106 0.60 -10.14 -0.96
CA TRP A 106 0.25 -10.26 0.46
C TRP A 106 -0.54 -9.05 0.96
N GLY A 107 -0.13 -7.84 0.58
CA GLY A 107 -0.86 -6.63 0.93
C GLY A 107 -2.30 -6.65 0.40
N VAL A 108 -2.48 -6.93 -0.89
CA VAL A 108 -3.82 -6.99 -1.50
C VAL A 108 -4.66 -8.11 -0.91
N THR A 109 -4.09 -9.30 -0.68
CA THR A 109 -4.84 -10.43 -0.08
C THR A 109 -5.22 -10.18 1.37
N ALA A 110 -4.42 -9.43 2.13
CA ALA A 110 -4.79 -9.00 3.48
C ALA A 110 -6.04 -8.12 3.46
N PHE A 111 -6.19 -7.27 2.45
CA PHE A 111 -7.39 -6.46 2.26
C PHE A 111 -8.58 -7.27 1.76
N VAL A 112 -8.40 -8.12 0.75
CA VAL A 112 -9.49 -8.88 0.12
C VAL A 112 -9.87 -10.13 0.92
N GLY A 113 -8.91 -10.79 1.56
CA GLY A 113 -9.13 -12.03 2.33
C GLY A 113 -10.07 -11.86 3.51
N ASN A 114 -10.15 -10.67 4.06
CA ASN A 114 -11.09 -10.34 5.14
C ASN A 114 -12.53 -10.08 4.66
N THR A 115 -12.76 -10.04 3.34
CA THR A 115 -14.12 -9.84 2.78
C THR A 115 -15.05 -11.04 3.00
N HIS A 116 -14.51 -12.21 3.32
CA HIS A 116 -15.28 -13.41 3.60
C HIS A 116 -15.72 -13.55 5.07
N LEU A 117 -15.22 -12.67 5.95
CA LEU A 117 -15.68 -12.58 7.34
C LEU A 117 -16.76 -11.51 7.48
N ALA A 118 -17.78 -11.53 6.59
CA ALA A 118 -18.99 -10.78 6.86
C ALA A 118 -19.51 -11.20 8.25
N PRO A 119 -19.91 -10.25 9.12
CA PRO A 119 -20.45 -10.61 10.41
C PRO A 119 -21.61 -11.58 10.18
N THR A 120 -21.45 -12.83 10.55
CA THR A 120 -22.58 -13.72 10.74
C THR A 120 -23.53 -12.96 11.65
N GLU A 121 -24.74 -12.73 11.17
CA GLU A 121 -25.82 -12.13 11.94
C GLU A 121 -25.78 -12.72 13.35
N VAL A 122 -25.36 -11.89 14.32
CA VAL A 122 -25.60 -12.22 15.71
C VAL A 122 -27.12 -12.26 15.82
N THR A 123 -27.65 -13.46 15.74
CA THR A 123 -29.04 -13.76 15.99
C THR A 123 -29.38 -13.12 17.33
N VAL A 124 -30.07 -11.98 17.26
CA VAL A 124 -30.74 -11.39 18.43
C VAL A 124 -31.96 -12.27 18.66
N ALA A 125 -31.70 -13.49 19.08
CA ALA A 125 -32.71 -14.42 19.55
C ALA A 125 -32.33 -14.79 20.98
N SER A 126 -33.09 -14.26 21.91
CA SER A 126 -33.21 -14.57 23.32
C SER A 126 -32.76 -13.47 24.29
N VAL A 127 -33.54 -12.39 24.33
CA VAL A 127 -33.89 -11.78 25.64
C VAL A 127 -35.42 -11.63 25.61
N ARG A 128 -36.07 -12.67 26.09
CA ARG A 128 -37.40 -12.60 26.65
C ARG A 128 -37.30 -13.04 28.10
#